data_3b862c9607a4da91d69261c359b373c4
#
_entry.id   3b862c9607a4da91d69261c359b373c4
#
_cell.length_a   1.000
_cell.length_b   1.000
_cell.length_c   1.000
_cell.angle_alpha   90.00
_cell.angle_beta   90.00
_cell.angle_gamma   90.00
#
_symmetry.space_group_name_H-M   'P 1'
#
loop_
_entity.id
_entity.type
_entity.pdbx_description
1 polymer ?
#
loop_
_entity_poly.entity_id
_entity_poly.type
_entity_poly.pdbx_seq_one_letter_code
_entity_poly.pdbx_strand_id
1 'polypeptide(L)'
;MKILIGIFVFALAGWINSQAAERPNIVLIMVDDMGWSNIGPYGGMVETPTLDRLARNGVRFDQFYNAARCCPTRATLMTGLHPHQVGVGHMILPVRPIANGDPQNPRSSFPLTSTDRAEIPYAYQGWLDVAIPTLPEMLKVAGYGTYMTGKWHLANEKPETWPLQRGFDRFYGHLAGTSDFFRPANLHRGNKPITATGSRYYITDAISKEAIDFLSEHDKQKDDHPFFLYLAYNAPHFPVQCMPEDYEKYRGRFMEGWDVLRTKRLAKQKRMGLVPQNTKLTPRPKNIPAWNSLSKKKQNEMDAIMSTYAGMIDRVDQNIGKIVRHLEQTEELENTIIFFLSDNGGEAETGPLGQFQFKNLGIYGKGGNKYGKGWASLSNTPFREYKHFAHQGGIQTPLIVHWPKGIPSGKPNRILSQFGYLPDLVETCLEVARAKRPQKKNGRTIPLGDGISFVKALQGSKAPLHTKPIFIEHEGNRIAREGKWKLVSYANKP
;
A
#
# COMPACT_ATOMS: atom_id res chain seq x y z
N MET A 1 43.23 10.82 -75.01
CA MET A 1 42.90 11.66 -73.94
C MET A 1 41.65 11.05 -73.22
N LYS A 2 41.86 10.22 -72.18
CA LYS A 2 40.78 9.48 -71.49
C LYS A 2 40.57 10.19 -70.18
N ILE A 3 39.36 10.71 -70.02
CA ILE A 3 38.90 11.37 -68.76
C ILE A 3 38.34 10.29 -67.84
N LEU A 4 38.96 10.06 -66.66
CA LEU A 4 38.43 9.23 -65.57
C LEU A 4 37.51 10.09 -64.75
N ILE A 5 36.21 9.75 -64.65
CA ILE A 5 35.27 10.30 -63.77
C ILE A 5 35.29 9.44 -62.52
N GLY A 6 35.84 9.98 -61.41
CA GLY A 6 35.77 9.33 -60.05
C GLY A 6 34.43 9.58 -59.39
N ILE A 7 33.69 8.50 -59.16
CA ILE A 7 32.43 8.56 -58.32
C ILE A 7 32.83 8.46 -56.88
N PHE A 8 32.67 9.57 -56.11
CA PHE A 8 32.74 9.56 -54.65
C PHE A 8 31.40 9.09 -54.10
N VAL A 9 31.37 7.86 -53.60
CA VAL A 9 30.23 7.36 -52.81
C VAL A 9 30.41 7.83 -51.34
N PHE A 10 29.66 8.85 -50.95
CA PHE A 10 29.52 9.21 -49.54
C PHE A 10 28.65 8.16 -48.85
N ALA A 11 29.25 7.28 -48.08
CA ALA A 11 28.56 6.40 -47.14
C ALA A 11 28.13 7.24 -45.96
N LEU A 12 26.86 7.68 -45.92
CA LEU A 12 26.20 8.15 -44.71
C LEU A 12 25.99 6.96 -43.77
N ALA A 13 26.96 6.72 -42.89
CA ALA A 13 26.76 5.88 -41.73
C ALA A 13 25.79 6.62 -40.76
N GLY A 14 24.51 6.33 -40.92
CA GLY A 14 23.51 6.74 -39.97
C GLY A 14 23.83 6.09 -38.62
N TRP A 15 24.34 6.86 -37.69
CA TRP A 15 24.43 6.47 -36.31
C TRP A 15 22.98 6.38 -35.76
N ILE A 16 22.42 5.18 -35.84
CA ILE A 16 21.24 4.86 -35.01
C ILE A 16 21.78 4.80 -33.58
N ASN A 17 21.74 5.94 -32.90
CA ASN A 17 21.86 5.99 -31.46
C ASN A 17 20.61 5.28 -30.91
N SER A 18 20.71 3.97 -30.75
CA SER A 18 19.82 3.23 -29.89
C SER A 18 20.10 3.74 -28.44
N GLN A 19 19.56 4.90 -28.08
CA GLN A 19 19.43 5.27 -26.66
C GLN A 19 18.64 4.14 -26.02
N ALA A 20 19.35 3.28 -25.31
CA ALA A 20 18.72 2.30 -24.46
C ALA A 20 17.75 3.08 -23.57
N ALA A 21 16.43 2.83 -23.71
CA ALA A 21 15.40 3.58 -22.99
C ALA A 21 15.84 3.74 -21.53
N GLU A 22 15.88 4.98 -21.06
CA GLU A 22 16.29 5.34 -19.72
C GLU A 22 15.44 4.60 -18.70
N ARG A 23 16.06 4.00 -17.70
CA ARG A 23 15.33 3.28 -16.62
C ARG A 23 14.61 4.30 -15.75
N PRO A 24 13.29 4.13 -15.48
CA PRO A 24 12.55 5.10 -14.71
C PRO A 24 12.95 5.07 -13.24
N ASN A 25 12.79 6.21 -12.56
CA ASN A 25 12.68 6.23 -11.11
C ASN A 25 11.41 5.50 -10.67
N ILE A 26 11.44 4.93 -9.48
CA ILE A 26 10.30 4.18 -8.92
C ILE A 26 9.91 4.79 -7.57
N VAL A 27 8.68 5.28 -7.49
CA VAL A 27 8.07 5.74 -6.22
C VAL A 27 6.93 4.80 -5.86
N LEU A 28 7.08 4.09 -4.76
CA LEU A 28 6.11 3.15 -4.23
C LEU A 28 5.46 3.73 -2.98
N ILE A 29 4.20 4.13 -3.07
CA ILE A 29 3.45 4.75 -1.97
C ILE A 29 2.47 3.74 -1.40
N MET A 30 2.64 3.40 -0.13
CA MET A 30 1.72 2.54 0.62
C MET A 30 1.14 3.29 1.80
N VAL A 31 -0.19 3.23 1.95
CA VAL A 31 -0.92 3.67 3.14
C VAL A 31 -1.39 2.47 3.96
N ASP A 32 -1.72 2.69 5.22
CA ASP A 32 -1.98 1.66 6.23
C ASP A 32 -3.44 1.70 6.70
N ASP A 33 -4.18 0.60 6.58
CA ASP A 33 -5.59 0.47 7.00
C ASP A 33 -6.60 1.34 6.22
N MET A 34 -6.29 1.73 4.98
CA MET A 34 -7.22 2.48 4.16
C MET A 34 -8.11 1.54 3.33
N GLY A 35 -9.43 1.66 3.49
CA GLY A 35 -10.38 0.90 2.66
C GLY A 35 -10.35 1.32 1.18
N TRP A 36 -10.70 0.37 0.30
CA TRP A 36 -10.65 0.52 -1.17
C TRP A 36 -11.32 1.79 -1.69
N SER A 37 -12.38 2.24 -1.06
CA SER A 37 -13.22 3.32 -1.57
C SER A 37 -13.13 4.62 -0.75
N ASN A 38 -12.06 4.87 -0.01
CA ASN A 38 -11.95 6.10 0.78
C ASN A 38 -11.57 7.33 -0.05
N ILE A 39 -10.79 7.17 -1.11
CA ILE A 39 -10.23 8.24 -1.94
C ILE A 39 -11.09 8.55 -3.16
N GLY A 40 -10.99 9.77 -3.67
CA GLY A 40 -11.76 10.27 -4.82
C GLY A 40 -11.74 9.35 -6.04
N PRO A 41 -10.56 8.86 -6.50
CA PRO A 41 -10.44 7.96 -7.66
C PRO A 41 -11.24 6.66 -7.56
N TYR A 42 -11.63 6.24 -6.35
CA TYR A 42 -12.42 5.03 -6.08
C TYR A 42 -13.81 5.33 -5.49
N GLY A 43 -14.31 6.55 -5.70
CA GLY A 43 -15.65 6.97 -5.32
C GLY A 43 -15.76 7.52 -3.89
N GLY A 44 -14.65 7.71 -3.21
CA GLY A 44 -14.58 8.24 -1.85
C GLY A 44 -15.09 9.65 -1.69
N MET A 45 -15.24 10.06 -0.44
CA MET A 45 -15.70 11.39 -0.02
C MET A 45 -14.56 12.25 0.52
N VAL A 46 -13.40 11.67 0.78
CA VAL A 46 -12.21 12.42 1.17
C VAL A 46 -11.67 13.13 -0.06
N GLU A 47 -11.36 14.39 0.09
CA GLU A 47 -10.76 15.19 -0.97
C GLU A 47 -9.29 14.78 -1.16
N THR A 48 -8.99 14.26 -2.34
CA THR A 48 -7.66 13.72 -2.66
C THR A 48 -7.20 14.25 -4.04
N PRO A 49 -7.04 15.58 -4.19
CA PRO A 49 -6.78 16.21 -5.48
C PRO A 49 -5.49 15.71 -6.14
N THR A 50 -4.47 15.37 -5.36
CA THR A 50 -3.22 14.83 -5.90
C THR A 50 -3.44 13.42 -6.47
N LEU A 51 -4.06 12.52 -5.71
CA LEU A 51 -4.38 11.17 -6.17
C LEU A 51 -5.38 11.19 -7.34
N ASP A 52 -6.33 12.14 -7.35
CA ASP A 52 -7.25 12.36 -8.47
C ASP A 52 -6.47 12.74 -9.74
N ARG A 53 -5.45 13.61 -9.63
CA ARG A 53 -4.57 14.01 -10.74
C ARG A 53 -3.72 12.84 -11.24
N LEU A 54 -3.08 12.11 -10.34
CA LEU A 54 -2.27 10.92 -10.69
C LEU A 54 -3.13 9.84 -11.37
N ALA A 55 -4.34 9.59 -10.86
CA ALA A 55 -5.27 8.63 -11.45
C ALA A 55 -5.81 9.07 -12.82
N ARG A 56 -6.08 10.37 -12.99
CA ARG A 56 -6.57 10.92 -14.26
C ARG A 56 -5.52 10.82 -15.36
N ASN A 57 -4.27 11.10 -15.03
CA ASN A 57 -3.14 11.08 -15.98
C ASN A 57 -2.42 9.72 -16.03
N GLY A 58 -2.93 8.73 -15.29
CA GLY A 58 -2.39 7.39 -15.20
C GLY A 58 -3.45 6.32 -15.40
N VAL A 59 -3.33 5.25 -14.67
CA VAL A 59 -4.19 4.07 -14.73
C VAL A 59 -4.64 3.66 -13.34
N ARG A 60 -5.88 3.19 -13.20
CA ARG A 60 -6.41 2.57 -11.98
C ARG A 60 -6.73 1.12 -12.23
N PHE A 61 -6.39 0.26 -11.29
CA PHE A 61 -6.87 -1.12 -11.27
C PHE A 61 -8.17 -1.21 -10.46
N ASP A 62 -9.20 -1.82 -11.03
CA ASP A 62 -10.44 -2.13 -10.29
C ASP A 62 -10.36 -3.47 -9.57
N GLN A 63 -9.35 -4.32 -9.85
CA GLN A 63 -9.15 -5.64 -9.28
C GLN A 63 -7.67 -5.90 -8.95
N PHE A 64 -7.18 -5.31 -7.85
CA PHE A 64 -5.83 -5.57 -7.36
C PHE A 64 -5.85 -6.00 -5.90
N TYR A 65 -5.12 -7.08 -5.55
CA TYR A 65 -5.18 -7.69 -4.22
C TYR A 65 -3.89 -7.55 -3.43
N ASN A 66 -4.06 -7.25 -2.13
CA ASN A 66 -3.04 -7.35 -1.10
C ASN A 66 -3.13 -8.70 -0.35
N ALA A 67 -2.35 -8.87 0.73
CA ALA A 67 -2.33 -10.09 1.55
C ALA A 67 -3.15 -9.96 2.85
N ALA A 68 -4.24 -9.21 2.83
CA ALA A 68 -5.24 -9.03 3.89
C ALA A 68 -4.74 -8.35 5.19
N ARG A 69 -3.43 -8.22 5.40
CA ARG A 69 -2.86 -7.67 6.62
C ARG A 69 -1.54 -6.94 6.37
N CYS A 70 -1.21 -5.96 7.22
CA CYS A 70 -0.06 -5.06 7.03
C CYS A 70 1.29 -5.79 6.86
N CYS A 71 1.78 -6.56 7.83
CA CYS A 71 3.09 -7.21 7.68
C CYS A 71 3.13 -8.31 6.61
N PRO A 72 2.13 -9.20 6.42
CA PRO A 72 2.09 -10.10 5.27
C PRO A 72 2.13 -9.36 3.92
N THR A 73 1.36 -8.28 3.78
CA THR A 73 1.38 -7.44 2.57
C THR A 73 2.75 -6.81 2.34
N ARG A 74 3.37 -6.25 3.40
CA ARG A 74 4.70 -5.62 3.30
C ARG A 74 5.78 -6.65 2.99
N ALA A 75 5.71 -7.85 3.56
CA ALA A 75 6.63 -8.95 3.24
C ALA A 75 6.51 -9.37 1.77
N THR A 76 5.29 -9.54 1.27
CA THR A 76 5.03 -9.84 -0.14
C THR A 76 5.52 -8.72 -1.06
N LEU A 77 5.24 -7.46 -0.72
CA LEU A 77 5.68 -6.31 -1.51
C LEU A 77 7.20 -6.14 -1.55
N MET A 78 7.88 -6.48 -0.46
CA MET A 78 9.34 -6.40 -0.42
C MET A 78 10.04 -7.57 -1.11
N THR A 79 9.37 -8.68 -1.38
CA THR A 79 10.02 -9.89 -1.91
C THR A 79 9.44 -10.40 -3.23
N GLY A 80 8.18 -10.07 -3.54
CA GLY A 80 7.43 -10.67 -4.65
C GLY A 80 7.06 -12.14 -4.42
N LEU A 81 7.13 -12.60 -3.16
CA LEU A 81 6.79 -13.96 -2.74
C LEU A 81 5.61 -13.94 -1.78
N HIS A 82 4.90 -15.07 -1.67
CA HIS A 82 3.84 -15.17 -0.66
C HIS A 82 4.41 -15.04 0.76
N PRO A 83 3.67 -14.44 1.70
CA PRO A 83 4.18 -14.14 3.03
C PRO A 83 4.63 -15.40 3.80
N HIS A 84 4.01 -16.57 3.55
CA HIS A 84 4.39 -17.87 4.11
C HIS A 84 5.74 -18.39 3.60
N GLN A 85 6.12 -18.01 2.36
CA GLN A 85 7.41 -18.39 1.78
C GLN A 85 8.59 -17.60 2.36
N VAL A 86 8.29 -16.54 3.11
CA VAL A 86 9.29 -15.60 3.63
C VAL A 86 9.24 -15.44 5.16
N GLY A 87 8.45 -16.29 5.84
CA GLY A 87 8.38 -16.34 7.30
C GLY A 87 7.40 -15.37 7.96
N VAL A 88 6.53 -14.69 7.20
CA VAL A 88 5.62 -13.63 7.68
C VAL A 88 4.17 -13.95 7.31
N GLY A 89 3.75 -15.21 7.42
CA GLY A 89 2.40 -15.67 7.08
C GLY A 89 1.31 -15.13 8.01
N HIS A 90 1.66 -14.66 9.19
CA HIS A 90 0.73 -14.02 10.13
C HIS A 90 1.23 -12.67 10.63
N MET A 91 0.43 -12.01 11.47
CA MET A 91 0.80 -10.75 12.11
C MET A 91 2.06 -10.90 12.97
N ILE A 92 3.05 -10.05 12.74
CA ILE A 92 4.23 -9.94 13.61
C ILE A 92 3.77 -9.35 14.96
N LEU A 93 3.88 -10.14 15.99
CA LEU A 93 3.57 -9.72 17.36
C LEU A 93 4.81 -9.98 18.24
N PRO A 94 5.00 -9.19 19.33
CA PRO A 94 5.82 -9.67 20.42
C PRO A 94 5.27 -11.02 20.87
N VAL A 95 6.14 -11.99 21.12
CA VAL A 95 5.76 -13.33 21.59
C VAL A 95 4.99 -13.20 22.89
N ARG A 96 3.68 -13.17 22.80
CA ARG A 96 2.76 -13.30 23.95
C ARG A 96 1.92 -14.55 23.70
N PRO A 97 1.69 -15.38 24.73
CA PRO A 97 0.74 -16.47 24.63
C PRO A 97 -0.61 -15.90 24.14
N ILE A 98 -1.13 -16.45 23.07
CA ILE A 98 -2.49 -16.12 22.63
C ILE A 98 -3.41 -16.83 23.60
N ALA A 99 -4.26 -16.08 24.29
CA ALA A 99 -5.27 -16.67 25.17
C ALA A 99 -6.17 -17.60 24.33
N ASN A 100 -6.11 -18.88 24.60
CA ASN A 100 -6.97 -19.86 23.97
C ASN A 100 -8.43 -19.51 24.23
N GLY A 101 -9.26 -19.48 23.18
CA GLY A 101 -10.71 -19.50 23.31
C GLY A 101 -11.47 -18.23 23.00
N ASP A 102 -10.89 -17.20 22.35
CA ASP A 102 -11.69 -16.11 21.79
C ASP A 102 -12.23 -16.50 20.41
N PRO A 103 -13.52 -16.85 20.27
CA PRO A 103 -14.11 -17.22 18.99
C PRO A 103 -14.19 -16.06 18.00
N GLN A 104 -13.93 -14.82 18.45
CA GLN A 104 -13.86 -13.63 17.59
C GLN A 104 -12.41 -13.30 17.16
N ASN A 105 -11.43 -13.95 17.78
CA ASN A 105 -10.04 -13.84 17.38
C ASN A 105 -9.66 -15.05 16.52
N PRO A 106 -9.55 -14.92 15.21
CA PRO A 106 -9.17 -16.04 14.33
C PRO A 106 -7.78 -16.64 14.65
N ARG A 107 -6.97 -15.94 15.45
CA ARG A 107 -5.70 -16.48 15.99
C ARG A 107 -5.91 -17.61 16.99
N SER A 108 -7.09 -17.75 17.59
CA SER A 108 -7.39 -18.84 18.52
C SER A 108 -7.43 -20.22 17.85
N SER A 109 -7.53 -20.27 16.52
CA SER A 109 -7.49 -21.50 15.74
C SER A 109 -6.08 -21.93 15.31
N PHE A 110 -5.07 -21.04 15.49
CA PHE A 110 -3.68 -21.41 15.28
C PHE A 110 -3.02 -21.67 16.65
N PRO A 111 -2.61 -22.91 16.94
CA PRO A 111 -1.94 -23.24 18.20
C PRO A 111 -0.48 -22.76 18.21
N LEU A 112 -0.24 -21.45 18.06
CA LEU A 112 1.04 -20.85 18.42
C LEU A 112 1.05 -20.66 19.95
N THR A 113 0.79 -21.73 20.68
CA THR A 113 0.85 -21.77 22.15
C THR A 113 2.28 -21.97 22.65
N SER A 114 3.22 -22.27 21.76
CA SER A 114 4.60 -22.50 22.17
C SER A 114 5.32 -21.18 22.35
N THR A 115 5.88 -20.98 23.54
CA THR A 115 6.91 -19.97 23.82
C THR A 115 8.27 -20.42 23.28
N ASP A 116 8.39 -21.66 22.85
CA ASP A 116 9.59 -22.19 22.23
C ASP A 116 9.62 -21.82 20.74
N ARG A 117 10.53 -20.93 20.38
CA ARG A 117 10.73 -20.48 18.99
C ARG A 117 11.12 -21.62 18.04
N ALA A 118 11.67 -22.73 18.54
CA ALA A 118 12.06 -23.88 17.73
C ALA A 118 10.84 -24.64 17.19
N GLU A 119 9.68 -24.54 17.84
CA GLU A 119 8.43 -25.20 17.43
C GLU A 119 7.57 -24.37 16.46
N ILE A 120 7.92 -23.10 16.22
CA ILE A 120 7.16 -22.24 15.31
C ILE A 120 7.48 -22.61 13.85
N PRO A 121 6.50 -23.03 13.04
CA PRO A 121 6.74 -23.32 11.63
C PRO A 121 7.38 -22.13 10.91
N TYR A 122 8.30 -22.39 9.99
CA TYR A 122 9.01 -21.37 9.21
C TYR A 122 8.08 -20.29 8.64
N ALA A 123 6.95 -20.70 8.09
CA ALA A 123 5.94 -19.80 7.51
C ALA A 123 5.44 -18.70 8.47
N TYR A 124 5.55 -18.92 9.78
CA TYR A 124 5.02 -18.07 10.84
C TYR A 124 6.08 -17.59 11.84
N GLN A 125 7.34 -17.62 11.46
CA GLN A 125 8.44 -17.24 12.36
C GLN A 125 8.37 -15.78 12.84
N GLY A 126 7.63 -14.90 12.14
CA GLY A 126 7.35 -13.54 12.57
C GLY A 126 8.43 -12.51 12.23
N TRP A 127 9.31 -12.82 11.29
CA TRP A 127 10.27 -11.87 10.71
C TRP A 127 10.59 -12.25 9.26
N LEU A 128 11.00 -11.27 8.48
CA LEU A 128 11.39 -11.49 7.10
C LEU A 128 12.74 -12.25 7.04
N ASP A 129 12.75 -13.41 6.39
CA ASP A 129 13.94 -14.23 6.24
C ASP A 129 15.05 -13.47 5.49
N VAL A 130 16.23 -13.38 6.12
CA VAL A 130 17.38 -12.68 5.56
C VAL A 130 17.98 -13.37 4.33
N ALA A 131 17.72 -14.67 4.16
CA ALA A 131 18.13 -15.43 2.98
C ALA A 131 17.25 -15.14 1.74
N ILE A 132 16.12 -14.46 1.91
CA ILE A 132 15.26 -14.05 0.78
C ILE A 132 15.67 -12.64 0.33
N PRO A 133 15.95 -12.41 -0.96
CA PRO A 133 16.27 -11.08 -1.46
C PRO A 133 15.04 -10.18 -1.42
N THR A 134 15.25 -8.92 -1.04
CA THR A 134 14.20 -7.89 -1.09
C THR A 134 14.26 -7.09 -2.38
N LEU A 135 13.16 -6.42 -2.71
CA LEU A 135 13.09 -5.53 -3.86
C LEU A 135 14.21 -4.46 -3.84
N PRO A 136 14.44 -3.70 -2.74
CA PRO A 136 15.56 -2.77 -2.71
C PRO A 136 16.93 -3.43 -2.87
N GLU A 137 17.17 -4.63 -2.31
CA GLU A 137 18.42 -5.36 -2.55
C GLU A 137 18.60 -5.68 -4.05
N MET A 138 17.55 -6.11 -4.75
CA MET A 138 17.60 -6.43 -6.18
C MET A 138 17.76 -5.17 -7.05
N LEU A 139 17.08 -4.08 -6.69
CA LEU A 139 17.19 -2.79 -7.39
C LEU A 139 18.56 -2.14 -7.18
N LYS A 140 19.14 -2.27 -5.98
CA LYS A 140 20.51 -1.80 -5.69
C LYS A 140 21.55 -2.49 -6.56
N VAL A 141 21.43 -3.81 -6.77
CA VAL A 141 22.29 -4.55 -7.71
C VAL A 141 22.11 -4.03 -9.15
N ALA A 142 20.93 -3.56 -9.50
CA ALA A 142 20.66 -2.92 -10.79
C ALA A 142 21.10 -1.44 -10.85
N GLY A 143 21.75 -0.90 -9.79
CA GLY A 143 22.31 0.45 -9.78
C GLY A 143 21.30 1.53 -9.40
N TYR A 144 20.26 1.20 -8.64
CA TYR A 144 19.33 2.20 -8.06
C TYR A 144 19.83 2.71 -6.72
N GLY A 145 19.69 4.01 -6.48
CA GLY A 145 19.65 4.55 -5.12
C GLY A 145 18.37 4.10 -4.42
N THR A 146 18.43 3.65 -3.17
CA THR A 146 17.29 3.00 -2.51
C THR A 146 16.94 3.68 -1.19
N TYR A 147 15.74 4.26 -1.11
CA TYR A 147 15.32 5.10 0.01
C TYR A 147 13.98 4.63 0.59
N MET A 148 13.86 4.71 1.91
CA MET A 148 12.61 4.39 2.59
C MET A 148 12.28 5.44 3.66
N THR A 149 11.00 5.86 3.68
CA THR A 149 10.46 6.62 4.81
C THR A 149 9.13 6.04 5.28
N GLY A 150 8.94 5.97 6.60
CA GLY A 150 7.70 5.53 7.25
C GLY A 150 7.77 4.19 7.96
N LYS A 151 6.69 3.43 7.89
CA LYS A 151 6.48 2.16 8.61
C LYS A 151 7.16 0.98 7.93
N TRP A 152 8.05 0.29 8.67
CA TRP A 152 8.67 -0.96 8.20
C TRP A 152 7.82 -2.19 8.49
N HIS A 153 7.61 -2.52 9.75
CA HIS A 153 6.78 -3.62 10.26
C HIS A 153 7.14 -5.01 9.70
N LEU A 154 8.44 -5.29 9.52
CA LEU A 154 8.97 -6.57 9.08
C LEU A 154 10.04 -7.12 10.05
N ALA A 155 9.70 -7.13 11.36
CA ALA A 155 10.48 -7.50 12.53
C ALA A 155 11.41 -6.42 13.08
N ASN A 156 10.94 -5.77 14.13
CA ASN A 156 11.69 -4.73 14.84
C ASN A 156 12.70 -5.23 15.88
N GLU A 157 12.63 -6.51 16.29
CA GLU A 157 13.51 -7.08 17.31
C GLU A 157 14.81 -7.69 16.75
N LYS A 158 14.94 -7.80 15.41
CA LYS A 158 16.07 -8.41 14.72
C LYS A 158 16.76 -7.39 13.82
N PRO A 159 17.87 -6.77 14.28
CA PRO A 159 18.55 -5.72 13.53
C PRO A 159 18.94 -6.10 12.10
N GLU A 160 19.27 -7.38 11.85
CA GLU A 160 19.59 -7.90 10.52
C GLU A 160 18.42 -7.84 9.53
N THR A 161 17.20 -7.63 10.05
CA THR A 161 15.98 -7.48 9.23
C THR A 161 15.53 -6.01 9.07
N TRP A 162 16.29 -5.04 9.59
CA TRP A 162 15.95 -3.63 9.51
C TRP A 162 16.21 -3.05 8.11
N PRO A 163 15.62 -1.90 7.75
CA PRO A 163 15.64 -1.40 6.38
C PRO A 163 17.03 -1.29 5.75
N LEU A 164 18.03 -0.76 6.46
CA LEU A 164 19.39 -0.61 5.89
C LEU A 164 20.03 -1.98 5.59
N GLN A 165 19.81 -2.97 6.44
CA GLN A 165 20.31 -4.34 6.24
C GLN A 165 19.51 -5.10 5.18
N ARG A 166 18.37 -4.53 4.77
CA ARG A 166 17.49 -5.11 3.75
C ARG A 166 17.49 -4.28 2.47
N GLY A 167 18.62 -3.61 2.18
CA GLY A 167 18.96 -3.03 0.90
C GLY A 167 18.64 -1.57 0.73
N PHE A 168 18.07 -0.87 1.71
CA PHE A 168 17.89 0.57 1.64
C PHE A 168 19.19 1.32 2.02
N ASP A 169 19.55 2.35 1.27
CA ASP A 169 20.69 3.22 1.56
C ASP A 169 20.37 4.21 2.68
N ARG A 170 19.10 4.62 2.74
CA ARG A 170 18.60 5.57 3.75
C ARG A 170 17.24 5.14 4.28
N PHE A 171 17.04 5.39 5.56
CA PHE A 171 15.78 5.10 6.25
C PHE A 171 15.44 6.21 7.25
N TYR A 172 14.17 6.61 7.25
CA TYR A 172 13.55 7.40 8.30
C TYR A 172 12.16 6.86 8.59
N GLY A 173 11.85 6.52 9.84
CA GLY A 173 10.51 6.02 10.20
C GLY A 173 10.52 5.17 11.45
N HIS A 174 9.49 4.34 11.59
CA HIS A 174 9.35 3.45 12.74
C HIS A 174 9.36 1.99 12.32
N LEU A 175 9.94 1.13 13.17
CA LEU A 175 10.06 -0.31 12.92
C LEU A 175 8.79 -1.09 13.30
N ALA A 176 8.00 -0.54 14.24
CA ALA A 176 6.81 -1.19 14.81
C ALA A 176 5.58 -1.14 13.90
N GLY A 177 4.55 -1.92 14.24
CA GLY A 177 3.27 -1.99 13.52
C GLY A 177 2.37 -0.78 13.72
N THR A 178 2.49 -0.08 14.84
CA THR A 178 1.69 1.11 15.17
C THR A 178 2.56 2.19 15.77
N SER A 179 2.15 3.44 15.65
CA SER A 179 2.83 4.57 16.26
C SER A 179 1.85 5.72 16.52
N ASP A 180 2.08 6.50 17.57
CA ASP A 180 1.42 7.78 17.77
C ASP A 180 1.88 8.77 16.70
N PHE A 181 0.96 9.59 16.17
CA PHE A 181 1.26 10.49 15.05
C PHE A 181 2.01 11.76 15.46
N PHE A 182 1.84 12.20 16.70
CA PHE A 182 2.49 13.41 17.23
C PHE A 182 3.73 13.08 18.06
N ARG A 183 3.78 11.89 18.66
CA ARG A 183 4.86 11.42 19.53
C ARG A 183 5.20 9.97 19.22
N PRO A 184 5.73 9.68 18.02
CA PRO A 184 6.03 8.32 17.62
C PRO A 184 7.07 7.69 18.54
N ALA A 185 6.73 6.51 19.06
CA ALA A 185 7.70 5.62 19.68
C ALA A 185 8.49 4.86 18.60
N ASN A 186 9.71 4.43 18.94
CA ASN A 186 10.56 3.65 18.01
C ASN A 186 10.85 4.35 16.68
N LEU A 187 10.96 5.69 16.68
CA LEU A 187 11.37 6.44 15.51
C LEU A 187 12.89 6.28 15.31
N HIS A 188 13.30 6.06 14.08
CA HIS A 188 14.69 5.85 13.69
C HIS A 188 15.08 6.71 12.49
N ARG A 189 16.35 7.10 12.46
CA ARG A 189 17.04 7.59 11.27
C ARG A 189 18.20 6.63 10.98
N GLY A 190 18.12 5.91 9.88
CA GLY A 190 18.97 4.74 9.68
C GLY A 190 18.75 3.71 10.80
N ASN A 191 19.81 3.24 11.41
CA ASN A 191 19.77 2.32 12.55
C ASN A 191 19.76 3.03 13.93
N LYS A 192 19.76 4.36 13.96
CA LYS A 192 19.82 5.13 15.21
C LYS A 192 18.41 5.49 15.67
N PRO A 193 18.01 5.16 16.91
CA PRO A 193 16.77 5.66 17.48
C PRO A 193 16.87 7.17 17.67
N ILE A 194 15.75 7.87 17.38
CA ILE A 194 15.63 9.31 17.55
C ILE A 194 14.31 9.65 18.22
N THR A 195 14.21 10.85 18.78
CA THR A 195 12.98 11.40 19.33
C THR A 195 12.41 12.46 18.39
N ALA A 196 11.10 12.44 18.20
CA ALA A 196 10.41 13.48 17.46
C ALA A 196 10.54 14.83 18.19
N THR A 197 10.90 15.87 17.45
CA THR A 197 11.11 17.22 17.96
C THR A 197 10.24 18.23 17.23
N GLY A 198 9.90 19.33 17.92
CA GLY A 198 9.06 20.40 17.38
C GLY A 198 7.63 20.36 17.87
N SER A 199 7.04 21.53 18.13
CA SER A 199 5.70 21.71 18.68
C SER A 199 4.56 21.29 17.73
N ARG A 200 4.82 21.27 16.44
CA ARG A 200 3.89 20.87 15.38
C ARG A 200 4.32 19.57 14.67
N TYR A 201 5.13 18.74 15.31
CA TYR A 201 5.51 17.47 14.72
C TYR A 201 4.30 16.61 14.42
N TYR A 202 4.22 16.11 13.19
CA TYR A 202 3.24 15.11 12.74
C TYR A 202 3.95 14.13 11.79
N ILE A 203 3.92 12.84 12.13
CA ILE A 203 4.77 11.84 11.45
C ILE A 203 4.49 11.74 9.94
N THR A 204 3.25 11.95 9.49
CA THR A 204 2.91 11.94 8.06
C THR A 204 3.66 13.04 7.31
N ASP A 205 3.75 14.24 7.91
CA ASP A 205 4.53 15.36 7.33
C ASP A 205 6.02 15.06 7.35
N ALA A 206 6.52 14.50 8.45
CA ALA A 206 7.93 14.17 8.62
C ALA A 206 8.39 13.10 7.61
N ILE A 207 7.57 12.06 7.36
CA ILE A 207 7.83 11.04 6.34
C ILE A 207 8.08 11.67 4.97
N SER A 208 7.23 12.61 4.57
CA SER A 208 7.35 13.26 3.25
C SER A 208 8.51 14.23 3.18
N LYS A 209 8.75 14.99 4.27
CA LYS A 209 9.90 15.89 4.34
C LYS A 209 11.21 15.13 4.19
N GLU A 210 11.40 14.07 4.96
CA GLU A 210 12.60 13.22 4.88
C GLU A 210 12.78 12.57 3.51
N ALA A 211 11.67 12.17 2.86
CA ALA A 211 11.73 11.65 1.50
C ALA A 211 12.25 12.71 0.51
N ILE A 212 11.74 13.94 0.60
CA ILE A 212 12.23 15.06 -0.22
C ILE A 212 13.71 15.36 0.08
N ASP A 213 14.10 15.33 1.36
CA ASP A 213 15.49 15.53 1.74
C ASP A 213 16.40 14.43 1.11
N PHE A 214 15.97 13.16 1.12
CA PHE A 214 16.70 12.06 0.49
C PHE A 214 16.81 12.21 -1.03
N LEU A 215 15.71 12.60 -1.71
CA LEU A 215 15.74 12.86 -3.15
C LEU A 215 16.65 14.07 -3.47
N SER A 216 16.53 15.17 -2.73
CA SER A 216 17.40 16.35 -2.93
C SER A 216 18.89 16.06 -2.73
N GLU A 217 19.22 15.08 -1.87
CA GLU A 217 20.62 14.64 -1.71
C GLU A 217 21.03 13.67 -2.82
N HIS A 218 20.10 12.88 -3.36
CA HIS A 218 20.31 12.05 -4.55
C HIS A 218 20.66 12.92 -5.75
N ASP A 219 19.86 13.95 -6.04
CA ASP A 219 20.05 14.86 -7.18
C ASP A 219 21.43 15.56 -7.16
N LYS A 220 21.98 15.82 -5.96
CA LYS A 220 23.30 16.43 -5.80
C LYS A 220 24.47 15.53 -6.16
N GLN A 221 24.26 14.20 -6.22
CA GLN A 221 25.35 13.26 -6.51
C GLN A 221 25.81 13.33 -7.96
N LYS A 222 25.07 14.01 -8.85
CA LYS A 222 25.36 14.17 -10.29
C LYS A 222 25.58 12.85 -11.06
N ASP A 223 25.18 11.75 -10.46
CA ASP A 223 25.19 10.44 -11.10
C ASP A 223 23.81 10.21 -11.70
N ASP A 224 23.72 9.96 -13.00
CA ASP A 224 22.45 9.70 -13.72
C ASP A 224 21.82 8.34 -13.35
N HIS A 225 22.01 7.84 -12.12
CA HIS A 225 21.42 6.59 -11.68
C HIS A 225 20.01 6.81 -11.13
N PRO A 226 19.05 5.93 -11.47
CA PRO A 226 17.68 6.07 -11.00
C PRO A 226 17.54 5.76 -9.51
N PHE A 227 16.45 6.20 -8.90
CA PHE A 227 16.14 5.90 -7.50
C PHE A 227 14.88 5.03 -7.35
N PHE A 228 14.84 4.30 -6.24
CA PHE A 228 13.67 3.64 -5.67
C PHE A 228 13.34 4.28 -4.33
N LEU A 229 12.16 4.89 -4.23
CA LEU A 229 11.64 5.48 -3.01
C LEU A 229 10.41 4.71 -2.53
N TYR A 230 10.49 4.10 -1.33
CA TYR A 230 9.35 3.49 -0.65
C TYR A 230 8.79 4.44 0.41
N LEU A 231 7.65 5.06 0.11
CA LEU A 231 6.87 5.90 1.02
C LEU A 231 5.83 5.04 1.74
N ALA A 232 6.12 4.64 2.95
CA ALA A 232 5.29 3.74 3.75
C ALA A 232 4.56 4.52 4.86
N TYR A 233 3.51 5.27 4.49
CA TYR A 233 2.72 6.02 5.48
C TYR A 233 2.06 5.07 6.48
N ASN A 234 2.08 5.44 7.76
CA ASN A 234 1.31 4.77 8.80
C ASN A 234 -0.14 5.30 8.88
N ALA A 235 -0.47 6.40 8.21
CA ALA A 235 -1.83 6.89 8.07
C ALA A 235 -2.61 6.05 7.03
N PRO A 236 -3.92 5.84 7.25
CA PRO A 236 -4.76 6.26 8.38
C PRO A 236 -4.94 5.20 9.48
N HIS A 237 -3.93 4.34 9.75
CA HIS A 237 -3.96 3.33 10.83
C HIS A 237 -4.24 3.98 12.19
N PHE A 238 -4.84 3.23 13.10
CA PHE A 238 -5.03 3.71 14.48
C PHE A 238 -3.67 3.89 15.22
N PRO A 239 -3.62 4.78 16.24
CA PRO A 239 -4.68 5.64 16.74
C PRO A 239 -5.08 6.69 15.71
N VAL A 240 -6.39 6.88 15.46
CA VAL A 240 -6.82 7.92 14.53
C VAL A 240 -6.58 9.29 15.15
N GLN A 241 -5.65 10.03 14.54
CA GLN A 241 -5.17 11.33 14.99
C GLN A 241 -4.84 12.18 13.75
N CYS A 242 -5.34 13.39 13.64
CA CYS A 242 -5.03 14.29 12.53
C CYS A 242 -4.76 15.73 13.03
N MET A 243 -4.28 16.56 12.13
CA MET A 243 -4.10 17.97 12.41
C MET A 243 -5.47 18.66 12.59
N PRO A 244 -5.58 19.69 13.43
CA PRO A 244 -6.86 20.36 13.70
C PRO A 244 -7.55 20.89 12.46
N GLU A 245 -6.78 21.53 11.58
CA GLU A 245 -7.27 22.09 10.33
C GLU A 245 -7.87 21.02 9.41
N ASP A 246 -7.28 19.82 9.38
CA ASP A 246 -7.79 18.70 8.59
C ASP A 246 -9.04 18.08 9.24
N TYR A 247 -9.14 18.07 10.57
CA TYR A 247 -10.33 17.63 11.29
C TYR A 247 -11.53 18.53 11.01
N GLU A 248 -11.37 19.84 11.18
CA GLU A 248 -12.46 20.82 11.02
C GLU A 248 -13.02 20.79 9.59
N LYS A 249 -12.17 20.55 8.57
CA LYS A 249 -12.58 20.43 7.17
C LYS A 249 -13.65 19.35 6.96
N TYR A 250 -13.65 18.27 7.76
CA TYR A 250 -14.54 17.12 7.55
C TYR A 250 -15.68 17.03 8.55
N ARG A 251 -15.74 17.87 9.59
CA ARG A 251 -16.82 17.85 10.57
C ARG A 251 -18.19 18.03 9.93
N GLY A 252 -19.12 17.17 10.32
CA GLY A 252 -20.51 17.17 9.83
C GLY A 252 -20.73 16.43 8.50
N ARG A 253 -19.66 16.09 7.75
CA ARG A 253 -19.80 15.46 6.43
C ARG A 253 -20.27 14.00 6.47
N PHE A 254 -20.22 13.36 7.63
CA PHE A 254 -20.59 11.95 7.82
C PHE A 254 -21.89 11.76 8.60
N MET A 255 -22.63 12.83 8.88
CA MET A 255 -23.88 12.80 9.66
C MET A 255 -25.03 12.04 8.99
N GLU A 256 -24.98 11.78 7.67
CA GLU A 256 -25.93 10.88 7.00
C GLU A 256 -25.72 9.39 7.38
N GLY A 257 -24.57 9.05 7.93
CA GLY A 257 -24.21 7.73 8.42
C GLY A 257 -23.91 6.69 7.36
N TRP A 258 -23.39 5.57 7.81
CA TRP A 258 -22.87 4.53 6.93
C TRP A 258 -23.93 3.90 6.02
N ASP A 259 -25.20 3.78 6.42
CA ASP A 259 -26.25 3.17 5.60
C ASP A 259 -26.50 3.98 4.31
N VAL A 260 -26.70 5.30 4.46
CA VAL A 260 -26.94 6.22 3.35
C VAL A 260 -25.68 6.43 2.52
N LEU A 261 -24.55 6.67 3.19
CA LEU A 261 -23.29 6.97 2.52
C LEU A 261 -22.77 5.79 1.70
N ARG A 262 -22.97 4.54 2.15
CA ARG A 262 -22.64 3.34 1.35
C ARG A 262 -23.47 3.27 0.07
N THR A 263 -24.74 3.57 0.14
CA THR A 263 -25.64 3.60 -1.03
C THR A 263 -25.20 4.67 -2.03
N LYS A 264 -24.94 5.88 -1.57
CA LYS A 264 -24.44 7.01 -2.39
C LYS A 264 -23.10 6.67 -3.04
N ARG A 265 -22.20 6.04 -2.28
CA ARG A 265 -20.87 5.63 -2.75
C ARG A 265 -20.96 4.59 -3.86
N LEU A 266 -21.77 3.53 -3.69
CA LEU A 266 -21.98 2.54 -4.74
C LEU A 266 -22.55 3.17 -6.01
N ALA A 267 -23.54 4.07 -5.89
CA ALA A 267 -24.08 4.79 -7.04
C ALA A 267 -23.00 5.61 -7.77
N LYS A 268 -22.11 6.29 -7.03
CA LYS A 268 -20.96 7.00 -7.60
C LYS A 268 -19.99 6.05 -8.31
N GLN A 269 -19.64 4.92 -7.70
CA GLN A 269 -18.73 3.91 -8.27
C GLN A 269 -19.28 3.32 -9.58
N LYS A 270 -20.57 3.07 -9.65
CA LYS A 270 -21.24 2.64 -10.90
C LYS A 270 -21.11 3.68 -12.02
N ARG A 271 -21.37 4.96 -11.71
CA ARG A 271 -21.20 6.04 -12.70
C ARG A 271 -19.74 6.21 -13.16
N MET A 272 -18.79 5.91 -12.29
CA MET A 272 -17.35 5.94 -12.61
C MET A 272 -16.87 4.70 -13.37
N GLY A 273 -17.70 3.67 -13.55
CA GLY A 273 -17.32 2.42 -14.20
C GLY A 273 -16.38 1.54 -13.37
N LEU A 274 -16.25 1.80 -12.07
CA LEU A 274 -15.39 1.03 -11.16
C LEU A 274 -15.97 -0.33 -10.77
N VAL A 275 -17.28 -0.45 -10.88
CA VAL A 275 -17.99 -1.70 -10.61
C VAL A 275 -19.12 -1.87 -11.63
N PRO A 276 -19.51 -3.11 -11.98
CA PRO A 276 -20.62 -3.38 -12.89
C PRO A 276 -21.93 -2.70 -12.45
N GLN A 277 -22.78 -2.31 -13.41
CA GLN A 277 -24.05 -1.65 -13.12
C GLN A 277 -25.01 -2.50 -12.28
N ASN A 278 -24.95 -3.82 -12.41
CA ASN A 278 -25.76 -4.78 -11.65
C ASN A 278 -25.19 -5.10 -10.25
N THR A 279 -24.06 -4.49 -9.84
CA THR A 279 -23.48 -4.70 -8.51
C THR A 279 -24.49 -4.31 -7.43
N LYS A 280 -24.72 -5.22 -6.49
CA LYS A 280 -25.58 -5.00 -5.33
C LYS A 280 -24.74 -4.60 -4.13
N LEU A 281 -25.26 -3.67 -3.32
CA LEU A 281 -24.64 -3.33 -2.04
C LEU A 281 -24.77 -4.54 -1.09
N THR A 282 -23.67 -4.94 -0.47
CA THR A 282 -23.74 -5.96 0.57
C THR A 282 -24.57 -5.49 1.76
N PRO A 283 -25.42 -6.35 2.35
CA PRO A 283 -26.19 -5.99 3.54
C PRO A 283 -25.28 -5.46 4.65
N ARG A 284 -25.82 -4.55 5.48
CA ARG A 284 -25.12 -4.18 6.71
C ARG A 284 -24.99 -5.42 7.61
N PRO A 285 -23.78 -5.74 8.12
CA PRO A 285 -23.61 -6.82 9.09
C PRO A 285 -24.53 -6.67 10.28
N LYS A 286 -25.12 -7.78 10.75
CA LYS A 286 -26.11 -7.78 11.83
C LYS A 286 -25.63 -7.15 13.15
N ASN A 287 -24.32 -7.22 13.40
CA ASN A 287 -23.70 -6.64 14.60
C ASN A 287 -23.37 -5.14 14.46
N ILE A 288 -23.68 -4.49 13.34
CA ILE A 288 -23.57 -3.04 13.19
C ILE A 288 -24.96 -2.43 13.34
N PRO A 289 -25.20 -1.52 14.31
CA PRO A 289 -26.49 -0.88 14.47
C PRO A 289 -26.86 -0.04 13.25
N ALA A 290 -28.16 0.09 12.97
CA ALA A 290 -28.63 1.05 11.99
C ALA A 290 -28.23 2.47 12.43
N TRP A 291 -27.79 3.30 11.49
CA TRP A 291 -27.40 4.67 11.82
C TRP A 291 -28.50 5.43 12.57
N ASN A 292 -29.76 5.30 12.10
CA ASN A 292 -30.92 5.98 12.68
C ASN A 292 -31.34 5.43 14.07
N SER A 293 -30.80 4.28 14.49
CA SER A 293 -31.02 3.77 15.86
C SER A 293 -30.08 4.38 16.89
N LEU A 294 -29.07 5.12 16.45
CA LEU A 294 -28.13 5.79 17.32
C LEU A 294 -28.70 7.12 17.83
N SER A 295 -28.44 7.46 19.10
CA SER A 295 -28.76 8.79 19.62
C SER A 295 -27.98 9.88 18.86
N LYS A 296 -28.52 11.11 18.83
CA LYS A 296 -27.84 12.27 18.20
C LYS A 296 -26.43 12.49 18.74
N LYS A 297 -26.25 12.30 20.06
CA LYS A 297 -24.93 12.36 20.70
C LYS A 297 -23.99 11.33 20.07
N LYS A 298 -24.43 10.06 19.93
CA LYS A 298 -23.60 8.99 19.35
C LYS A 298 -23.35 9.22 17.87
N GLN A 299 -24.31 9.69 17.09
CA GLN A 299 -24.11 10.07 15.68
C GLN A 299 -23.02 11.15 15.55
N ASN A 300 -23.06 12.19 16.41
CA ASN A 300 -22.04 13.25 16.41
C ASN A 300 -20.64 12.73 16.82
N GLU A 301 -20.56 11.81 17.77
CA GLU A 301 -19.31 11.12 18.11
C GLU A 301 -18.77 10.29 16.94
N MET A 302 -19.65 9.58 16.24
CA MET A 302 -19.26 8.78 15.06
C MET A 302 -18.81 9.65 13.89
N ASP A 303 -19.48 10.78 13.65
CA ASP A 303 -19.03 11.75 12.65
C ASP A 303 -17.64 12.30 13.02
N ALA A 304 -17.42 12.65 14.28
CA ALA A 304 -16.13 13.18 14.71
C ALA A 304 -14.97 12.20 14.50
N ILE A 305 -15.15 10.91 14.81
CA ILE A 305 -14.09 9.91 14.57
C ILE A 305 -13.83 9.68 13.08
N MET A 306 -14.87 9.67 12.24
CA MET A 306 -14.70 9.53 10.80
C MET A 306 -14.11 10.80 10.17
N SER A 307 -14.40 11.97 10.71
CA SER A 307 -13.79 13.25 10.31
C SER A 307 -12.28 13.24 10.58
N THR A 308 -11.87 12.70 11.73
CA THR A 308 -10.45 12.53 12.08
C THR A 308 -9.76 11.58 11.08
N TYR A 309 -10.38 10.44 10.78
CA TYR A 309 -9.86 9.47 9.82
C TYR A 309 -9.74 10.06 8.41
N ALA A 310 -10.75 10.83 7.98
CA ALA A 310 -10.75 11.53 6.69
C ALA A 310 -9.62 12.58 6.62
N GLY A 311 -9.41 13.33 7.71
CA GLY A 311 -8.32 14.30 7.82
C GLY A 311 -6.94 13.65 7.70
N MET A 312 -6.76 12.44 8.23
CA MET A 312 -5.51 11.68 8.06
C MET A 312 -5.23 11.33 6.59
N ILE A 313 -6.28 10.92 5.85
CA ILE A 313 -6.15 10.58 4.41
C ILE A 313 -5.88 11.85 3.59
N ASP A 314 -6.58 12.93 3.87
CA ASP A 314 -6.34 14.23 3.23
C ASP A 314 -4.90 14.69 3.43
N ARG A 315 -4.38 14.57 4.68
CA ARG A 315 -2.98 14.93 4.98
C ARG A 315 -1.98 14.09 4.20
N VAL A 316 -2.27 12.80 3.97
CA VAL A 316 -1.46 11.94 3.09
C VAL A 316 -1.47 12.49 1.66
N ASP A 317 -2.63 12.84 1.10
CA ASP A 317 -2.74 13.40 -0.25
C ASP A 317 -1.97 14.72 -0.41
N GLN A 318 -2.09 15.63 0.58
CA GLN A 318 -1.31 16.88 0.62
C GLN A 318 0.20 16.60 0.59
N ASN A 319 0.65 15.60 1.32
CA ASN A 319 2.07 15.23 1.40
C ASN A 319 2.56 14.52 0.13
N ILE A 320 1.77 13.65 -0.48
CA ILE A 320 2.05 13.11 -1.82
C ILE A 320 2.18 14.27 -2.82
N GLY A 321 1.33 15.30 -2.71
CA GLY A 321 1.42 16.50 -3.53
C GLY A 321 2.75 17.26 -3.39
N LYS A 322 3.38 17.23 -2.22
CA LYS A 322 4.73 17.82 -2.03
C LYS A 322 5.79 17.00 -2.77
N ILE A 323 5.72 15.66 -2.70
CA ILE A 323 6.64 14.76 -3.43
C ILE A 323 6.50 14.96 -4.94
N VAL A 324 5.25 14.97 -5.45
CA VAL A 324 5.00 15.15 -6.89
C VAL A 324 5.52 16.50 -7.39
N ARG A 325 5.30 17.59 -6.61
CA ARG A 325 5.86 18.90 -6.95
C ARG A 325 7.39 18.93 -6.95
N HIS A 326 8.02 18.21 -6.02
CA HIS A 326 9.48 18.09 -6.02
C HIS A 326 9.97 17.42 -7.32
N LEU A 327 9.36 16.29 -7.70
CA LEU A 327 9.69 15.61 -8.97
C LEU A 327 9.39 16.46 -10.22
N GLU A 328 8.38 17.34 -10.18
CA GLU A 328 8.13 18.32 -11.24
C GLU A 328 9.22 19.39 -11.31
N GLN A 329 9.67 19.88 -10.17
CA GLN A 329 10.68 20.93 -10.07
C GLN A 329 12.09 20.44 -10.46
N THR A 330 12.38 19.16 -10.27
CA THR A 330 13.64 18.50 -10.67
C THR A 330 13.54 17.86 -12.07
N GLU A 331 12.42 18.03 -12.79
CA GLU A 331 12.16 17.46 -14.13
C GLU A 331 12.16 15.91 -14.15
N GLU A 332 12.04 15.27 -12.98
CA GLU A 332 12.08 13.81 -12.82
C GLU A 332 10.72 13.13 -13.03
N LEU A 333 9.60 13.87 -12.91
CA LEU A 333 8.26 13.28 -12.91
C LEU A 333 7.96 12.49 -14.20
N GLU A 334 8.40 12.99 -15.35
CA GLU A 334 8.16 12.34 -16.66
C GLU A 334 8.77 10.94 -16.72
N ASN A 335 9.95 10.75 -16.12
CA ASN A 335 10.66 9.48 -16.06
C ASN A 335 10.49 8.74 -14.72
N THR A 336 9.41 9.02 -13.97
CA THR A 336 9.11 8.37 -12.70
C THR A 336 7.82 7.57 -12.80
N ILE A 337 7.89 6.28 -12.43
CA ILE A 337 6.70 5.46 -12.21
C ILE A 337 6.27 5.57 -10.75
N ILE A 338 5.03 6.01 -10.52
CA ILE A 338 4.45 6.15 -9.18
C ILE A 338 3.36 5.11 -9.00
N PHE A 339 3.49 4.28 -7.97
CA PHE A 339 2.45 3.35 -7.50
C PHE A 339 1.84 3.86 -6.20
N PHE A 340 0.53 3.81 -6.09
CA PHE A 340 -0.19 4.10 -4.84
C PHE A 340 -1.14 2.97 -4.50
N LEU A 341 -1.03 2.42 -3.29
CA LEU A 341 -1.90 1.34 -2.79
C LEU A 341 -2.07 1.38 -1.26
N SER A 342 -3.00 0.56 -0.73
CA SER A 342 -3.17 0.28 0.70
C SER A 342 -2.75 -1.15 1.04
N ASP A 343 -2.23 -1.36 2.24
CA ASP A 343 -1.73 -2.67 2.66
C ASP A 343 -2.84 -3.66 3.06
N ASN A 344 -4.02 -3.20 3.39
CA ASN A 344 -5.23 -4.01 3.61
C ASN A 344 -6.48 -3.13 3.53
N GLY A 345 -7.64 -3.74 3.66
CA GLY A 345 -8.90 -3.01 3.82
C GLY A 345 -8.99 -2.25 5.15
N GLY A 346 -10.02 -1.44 5.30
CA GLY A 346 -10.28 -0.66 6.51
C GLY A 346 -10.34 -1.52 7.77
N GLU A 347 -9.88 -0.99 8.89
CA GLU A 347 -9.78 -1.67 10.19
C GLU A 347 -11.17 -1.82 10.85
N ALA A 348 -11.44 -2.99 11.42
CA ALA A 348 -12.72 -3.30 12.07
C ALA A 348 -12.56 -4.05 13.41
N GLU A 349 -11.36 -4.01 14.01
CA GLU A 349 -10.99 -4.85 15.17
C GLU A 349 -11.62 -4.42 16.50
N THR A 350 -12.28 -3.26 16.54
CA THR A 350 -12.79 -2.65 17.79
C THR A 350 -14.32 -2.61 17.92
N GLY A 351 -14.99 -3.61 17.36
CA GLY A 351 -16.43 -3.71 17.46
C GLY A 351 -17.19 -2.75 16.55
N PRO A 352 -18.52 -2.68 16.68
CA PRO A 352 -19.38 -2.00 15.72
C PRO A 352 -19.19 -0.48 15.66
N LEU A 353 -18.97 0.15 16.81
CA LEU A 353 -18.86 1.61 16.96
C LEU A 353 -17.43 2.11 17.26
N GLY A 354 -16.44 1.21 17.17
CA GLY A 354 -15.07 1.57 17.47
C GLY A 354 -14.78 1.79 18.94
N GLN A 355 -13.60 2.38 19.21
CA GLN A 355 -13.16 2.76 20.55
C GLN A 355 -12.51 4.13 20.47
N PHE A 356 -13.06 5.10 21.21
CA PHE A 356 -12.48 6.44 21.23
C PHE A 356 -12.91 7.20 22.49
N GLN A 357 -12.14 8.24 22.81
CA GLN A 357 -12.48 9.22 23.81
C GLN A 357 -12.73 10.56 23.12
N PHE A 358 -13.98 11.01 23.12
CA PHE A 358 -14.40 12.22 22.37
C PHE A 358 -13.53 13.45 22.68
N LYS A 359 -13.20 13.67 23.96
CA LYS A 359 -12.33 14.77 24.39
C LYS A 359 -10.90 14.72 23.87
N ASN A 360 -10.48 13.57 23.31
CA ASN A 360 -9.15 13.33 22.76
C ASN A 360 -9.16 13.25 21.22
N LEU A 361 -10.28 13.55 20.59
CA LEU A 361 -10.34 13.63 19.13
C LEU A 361 -9.71 14.94 18.65
N GLY A 362 -8.86 14.83 17.67
CA GLY A 362 -8.39 15.95 16.88
C GLY A 362 -6.96 16.36 17.08
N ILE A 363 -6.39 16.56 18.25
CA ILE A 363 -5.10 17.27 18.30
C ILE A 363 -3.98 16.48 18.96
N TYR A 364 -4.22 15.82 20.05
CA TYR A 364 -3.20 15.16 20.88
C TYR A 364 -3.79 13.93 21.57
N GLY A 365 -4.55 13.14 20.83
CA GLY A 365 -5.25 12.00 21.39
C GLY A 365 -4.30 11.02 22.08
N LYS A 366 -4.23 11.08 23.37
CA LYS A 366 -3.67 9.97 24.14
C LYS A 366 -4.66 8.81 24.03
N GLY A 367 -4.22 7.70 23.46
CA GLY A 367 -4.99 6.47 23.48
C GLY A 367 -5.49 6.00 22.10
N GLY A 368 -5.86 4.74 22.06
CA GLY A 368 -6.12 3.98 20.86
C GLY A 368 -7.45 4.27 20.17
N ASN A 369 -7.70 5.52 19.76
CA ASN A 369 -8.90 5.86 18.99
C ASN A 369 -8.97 5.03 17.72
N LYS A 370 -10.10 4.36 17.48
CA LYS A 370 -10.39 3.48 16.34
C LYS A 370 -11.82 3.69 15.86
N TYR A 371 -12.05 3.68 14.56
CA TYR A 371 -13.33 4.11 14.00
C TYR A 371 -14.41 3.02 13.88
N GLY A 372 -14.06 1.75 14.00
CA GLY A 372 -14.99 0.64 14.12
C GLY A 372 -15.64 0.14 12.83
N LYS A 373 -16.37 -0.99 12.97
CA LYS A 373 -16.96 -1.74 11.84
C LYS A 373 -17.95 -0.93 10.99
N GLY A 374 -18.71 -0.02 11.60
CA GLY A 374 -19.67 0.81 10.87
C GLY A 374 -18.98 1.62 9.77
N TRP A 375 -17.92 2.32 10.12
CA TRP A 375 -17.13 3.10 9.18
C TRP A 375 -16.23 2.26 8.28
N ALA A 376 -15.70 1.13 8.79
CA ALA A 376 -14.98 0.18 7.95
C ALA A 376 -15.86 -0.39 6.82
N SER A 377 -17.15 -0.62 7.07
CA SER A 377 -18.12 -0.99 6.04
C SER A 377 -18.27 0.07 4.95
N LEU A 378 -18.26 1.36 5.33
CA LEU A 378 -18.24 2.46 4.37
C LEU A 378 -16.93 2.48 3.59
N SER A 379 -15.79 2.38 4.27
CA SER A 379 -14.46 2.41 3.68
C SER A 379 -14.22 1.34 2.62
N ASN A 380 -14.83 0.16 2.79
CA ASN A 380 -14.68 -0.99 1.88
C ASN A 380 -15.83 -1.13 0.87
N THR A 381 -16.78 -0.18 0.81
CA THR A 381 -17.92 -0.24 -0.12
C THR A 381 -17.47 -0.45 -1.57
N PRO A 382 -18.10 -1.40 -2.33
CA PRO A 382 -19.32 -2.14 -2.03
C PRO A 382 -19.08 -3.50 -1.35
N PHE A 383 -17.85 -3.83 -1.03
CA PHE A 383 -17.40 -5.14 -0.61
C PHE A 383 -17.77 -5.43 0.85
N ARG A 384 -17.79 -6.73 1.18
CA ARG A 384 -17.96 -7.20 2.56
C ARG A 384 -16.63 -7.52 3.20
N GLU A 385 -16.62 -7.57 4.52
CA GLU A 385 -15.48 -7.80 5.40
C GLU A 385 -14.43 -6.67 5.31
N TYR A 386 -13.32 -6.85 6.00
CA TYR A 386 -12.38 -5.82 6.40
C TYR A 386 -10.97 -6.40 6.44
N LYS A 387 -10.00 -5.59 6.81
CA LYS A 387 -8.66 -6.02 7.23
C LYS A 387 -8.73 -7.38 7.93
N HIS A 388 -7.78 -8.26 7.67
CA HIS A 388 -7.67 -9.61 8.20
C HIS A 388 -8.40 -10.69 7.36
N PHE A 389 -9.54 -10.37 6.74
CA PHE A 389 -10.31 -11.34 5.97
C PHE A 389 -9.85 -11.42 4.50
N ALA A 390 -9.83 -12.64 3.95
CA ALA A 390 -9.56 -12.87 2.53
C ALA A 390 -10.75 -12.51 1.59
N HIS A 391 -11.83 -11.98 2.14
CA HIS A 391 -12.93 -11.39 1.37
C HIS A 391 -12.52 -10.08 0.70
N GLN A 392 -13.27 -9.63 -0.31
CA GLN A 392 -12.94 -8.43 -1.09
C GLN A 392 -12.63 -7.21 -0.21
N GLY A 393 -13.41 -6.95 0.85
CA GLY A 393 -13.18 -5.80 1.71
C GLY A 393 -11.88 -5.85 2.51
N GLY A 394 -11.27 -7.04 2.65
CA GLY A 394 -9.96 -7.18 3.30
C GLY A 394 -8.79 -7.10 2.33
N ILE A 395 -8.93 -7.70 1.13
CA ILE A 395 -7.80 -7.87 0.20
C ILE A 395 -7.83 -6.95 -1.02
N GLN A 396 -8.99 -6.39 -1.38
CA GLN A 396 -9.08 -5.47 -2.50
C GLN A 396 -8.47 -4.12 -2.10
N THR A 397 -7.41 -3.72 -2.79
CA THR A 397 -6.73 -2.44 -2.56
C THR A 397 -6.91 -1.52 -3.77
N PRO A 398 -7.02 -0.19 -3.58
CA PRO A 398 -6.82 0.71 -4.70
C PRO A 398 -5.40 0.56 -5.23
N LEU A 399 -5.22 0.51 -6.54
CA LEU A 399 -3.91 0.65 -7.17
C LEU A 399 -4.00 1.72 -8.25
N ILE A 400 -3.28 2.82 -8.05
CA ILE A 400 -3.06 3.88 -9.05
C ILE A 400 -1.63 3.73 -9.55
N VAL A 401 -1.45 3.76 -10.87
CA VAL A 401 -0.14 3.78 -11.53
C VAL A 401 -0.05 5.03 -12.41
N HIS A 402 0.90 5.90 -12.12
CA HIS A 402 1.21 7.08 -12.92
C HIS A 402 2.62 6.94 -13.49
N TRP A 403 2.76 7.00 -14.81
CA TRP A 403 4.04 6.88 -15.49
C TRP A 403 3.98 7.55 -16.87
N PRO A 404 4.27 8.86 -16.98
CA PRO A 404 4.10 9.61 -18.21
C PRO A 404 4.85 9.02 -19.40
N LYS A 405 6.15 8.72 -19.28
CA LYS A 405 6.95 8.11 -20.37
C LYS A 405 6.55 6.68 -20.72
N GLY A 406 5.98 5.91 -19.78
CA GLY A 406 5.73 4.47 -19.97
C GLY A 406 4.29 4.10 -20.28
N ILE A 407 3.33 4.99 -20.01
CA ILE A 407 1.91 4.79 -20.31
C ILE A 407 1.56 5.61 -21.54
N PRO A 408 1.08 4.99 -22.65
CA PRO A 408 0.74 5.73 -23.86
C PRO A 408 -0.26 6.87 -23.59
N SER A 409 0.07 8.06 -24.06
CA SER A 409 -0.80 9.22 -24.02
C SER A 409 -2.08 9.00 -24.83
N GLY A 410 -3.18 9.65 -24.47
CA GLY A 410 -4.40 9.72 -25.30
C GLY A 410 -5.64 9.03 -24.70
N LYS A 411 -5.54 8.33 -23.57
CA LYS A 411 -6.74 7.84 -22.84
C LYS A 411 -6.60 8.13 -21.34
N PRO A 412 -6.92 9.36 -20.92
CA PRO A 412 -6.89 9.70 -19.50
C PRO A 412 -7.90 8.86 -18.74
N ASN A 413 -7.65 8.69 -17.43
CA ASN A 413 -8.58 8.06 -16.49
C ASN A 413 -8.91 6.57 -16.82
N ARG A 414 -7.94 5.85 -17.38
CA ARG A 414 -8.09 4.42 -17.72
C ARG A 414 -8.32 3.55 -16.48
N ILE A 415 -9.25 2.60 -16.61
CA ILE A 415 -9.44 1.50 -15.65
C ILE A 415 -8.93 0.22 -16.31
N LEU A 416 -8.06 -0.49 -15.61
CA LEU A 416 -7.61 -1.84 -15.95
C LEU A 416 -8.39 -2.86 -15.13
N SER A 417 -9.14 -3.71 -15.82
CA SER A 417 -9.93 -4.77 -15.20
C SER A 417 -9.22 -6.14 -15.21
N GLN A 418 -7.97 -6.18 -15.70
CA GLN A 418 -7.14 -7.35 -15.49
C GLN A 418 -6.86 -7.52 -14.00
N PHE A 419 -7.08 -8.73 -13.52
CA PHE A 419 -6.79 -9.07 -12.13
C PHE A 419 -5.28 -9.08 -11.90
N GLY A 420 -4.84 -8.41 -10.84
CA GLY A 420 -3.47 -8.42 -10.37
C GLY A 420 -3.37 -8.51 -8.85
N TYR A 421 -2.17 -8.77 -8.35
CA TYR A 421 -1.88 -8.83 -6.91
C TYR A 421 -0.42 -8.44 -6.62
N LEU A 422 -0.03 -8.37 -5.35
CA LEU A 422 1.24 -7.77 -4.94
C LEU A 422 2.50 -8.32 -5.63
N PRO A 423 2.69 -9.65 -5.84
CA PRO A 423 3.83 -10.17 -6.57
C PRO A 423 4.02 -9.56 -7.96
N ASP A 424 2.90 -9.23 -8.66
CA ASP A 424 2.93 -8.62 -9.99
C ASP A 424 3.55 -7.22 -9.98
N LEU A 425 3.31 -6.46 -8.90
CA LEU A 425 3.90 -5.14 -8.74
C LEU A 425 5.42 -5.25 -8.60
N VAL A 426 5.90 -6.23 -7.86
CA VAL A 426 7.35 -6.47 -7.70
C VAL A 426 7.98 -6.87 -9.03
N GLU A 427 7.38 -7.81 -9.77
CA GLU A 427 7.88 -8.21 -11.10
C GLU A 427 7.82 -7.02 -12.09
N THR A 428 6.82 -6.14 -11.96
CA THR A 428 6.76 -4.90 -12.75
C THR A 428 7.94 -3.97 -12.42
N CYS A 429 8.24 -3.77 -11.14
CA CYS A 429 9.40 -2.98 -10.73
C CYS A 429 10.71 -3.58 -11.25
N LEU A 430 10.87 -4.91 -11.18
CA LEU A 430 12.07 -5.59 -11.69
C LEU A 430 12.19 -5.44 -13.23
N GLU A 431 11.09 -5.57 -13.98
CA GLU A 431 11.10 -5.39 -15.43
C GLU A 431 11.50 -3.96 -15.83
N VAL A 432 10.86 -2.93 -15.27
CA VAL A 432 11.17 -1.53 -15.64
C VAL A 432 12.58 -1.13 -15.21
N ALA A 433 13.08 -1.70 -14.12
CA ALA A 433 14.45 -1.50 -13.64
C ALA A 433 15.49 -2.34 -14.38
N ARG A 434 15.08 -3.29 -15.22
CA ARG A 434 15.95 -4.31 -15.80
C ARG A 434 16.73 -5.08 -14.75
N ALA A 435 16.15 -5.21 -13.55
CA ALA A 435 16.71 -5.96 -12.44
C ALA A 435 16.36 -7.46 -12.57
N LYS A 436 17.18 -8.31 -11.97
CA LYS A 436 16.98 -9.77 -12.02
C LYS A 436 16.77 -10.29 -10.58
N ARG A 437 15.80 -11.19 -10.44
CA ARG A 437 15.67 -11.98 -9.22
C ARG A 437 16.80 -13.01 -9.17
N PRO A 438 17.63 -13.06 -8.13
CA PRO A 438 18.65 -14.10 -8.02
C PRO A 438 18.00 -15.45 -7.75
N GLN A 439 18.61 -16.53 -8.28
CA GLN A 439 18.15 -17.90 -8.02
C GLN A 439 18.63 -18.44 -6.64
N LYS A 440 19.73 -17.89 -6.14
CA LYS A 440 20.30 -18.25 -4.84
C LYS A 440 20.79 -17.02 -4.09
N LYS A 441 20.71 -17.06 -2.76
CA LYS A 441 21.32 -16.08 -1.84
C LYS A 441 21.94 -16.84 -0.67
N ASN A 442 23.20 -16.58 -0.36
CA ASN A 442 23.96 -17.26 0.72
C ASN A 442 23.87 -18.80 0.64
N GLY A 443 23.99 -19.36 -0.58
CA GLY A 443 23.91 -20.80 -0.84
C GLY A 443 22.49 -21.41 -0.85
N ARG A 444 21.48 -20.69 -0.39
CA ARG A 444 20.08 -21.15 -0.36
C ARG A 444 19.36 -20.80 -1.67
N THR A 445 18.62 -21.78 -2.21
CA THR A 445 17.75 -21.58 -3.36
C THR A 445 16.57 -20.70 -2.98
N ILE A 446 16.29 -19.66 -3.78
CA ILE A 446 15.16 -18.76 -3.59
C ILE A 446 13.90 -19.40 -4.17
N PRO A 447 12.76 -19.40 -3.44
CA PRO A 447 11.49 -19.85 -3.99
C PRO A 447 11.14 -19.09 -5.30
N LEU A 448 10.49 -19.78 -6.22
CA LEU A 448 9.94 -19.13 -7.39
C LEU A 448 8.71 -18.32 -6.98
N GLY A 449 8.65 -17.07 -7.44
CA GLY A 449 7.44 -16.25 -7.38
C GLY A 449 6.50 -16.59 -8.53
N ASP A 450 5.23 -16.29 -8.36
CA ASP A 450 4.17 -16.45 -9.37
C ASP A 450 3.64 -15.09 -9.89
N GLY A 451 4.32 -14.01 -9.53
CA GLY A 451 4.04 -12.66 -10.05
C GLY A 451 4.31 -12.53 -11.53
N ILE A 452 3.51 -11.72 -12.20
CA ILE A 452 3.61 -11.41 -13.63
C ILE A 452 3.62 -9.89 -13.79
N SER A 453 4.65 -9.36 -14.45
CA SER A 453 4.71 -7.93 -14.73
C SER A 453 3.50 -7.46 -15.56
N PHE A 454 2.91 -6.35 -15.15
CA PHE A 454 1.80 -5.74 -15.86
C PHE A 454 2.19 -4.56 -16.76
N VAL A 455 3.48 -4.39 -17.10
CA VAL A 455 3.94 -3.35 -18.03
C VAL A 455 3.16 -3.39 -19.34
N LYS A 456 2.96 -4.57 -19.93
CA LYS A 456 2.17 -4.72 -21.17
C LYS A 456 0.70 -4.26 -20.99
N ALA A 457 0.10 -4.48 -19.82
CA ALA A 457 -1.25 -3.99 -19.53
C ALA A 457 -1.26 -2.44 -19.42
N LEU A 458 -0.25 -1.84 -18.80
CA LEU A 458 -0.08 -0.38 -18.78
C LEU A 458 0.04 0.17 -20.20
N GLN A 459 0.72 -0.52 -21.09
CA GLN A 459 0.89 -0.17 -22.51
C GLN A 459 -0.34 -0.47 -23.37
N GLY A 460 -1.42 -1.04 -22.81
CA GLY A 460 -2.69 -1.23 -23.50
C GLY A 460 -3.05 -2.65 -23.87
N SER A 461 -2.23 -3.65 -23.51
CA SER A 461 -2.61 -5.06 -23.67
C SER A 461 -3.89 -5.37 -22.91
N LYS A 462 -4.80 -6.12 -23.52
CA LYS A 462 -6.04 -6.62 -22.89
C LYS A 462 -5.94 -8.09 -22.47
N ALA A 463 -4.80 -8.74 -22.70
CA ALA A 463 -4.60 -10.12 -22.29
C ALA A 463 -4.72 -10.26 -20.78
N PRO A 464 -5.32 -11.35 -20.26
CA PRO A 464 -5.31 -11.64 -18.84
C PRO A 464 -3.89 -11.68 -18.30
N LEU A 465 -3.63 -11.12 -17.14
CA LEU A 465 -2.34 -11.26 -16.46
C LEU A 465 -2.15 -12.71 -16.00
N HIS A 466 -3.16 -13.27 -15.36
CA HIS A 466 -3.10 -14.61 -14.82
C HIS A 466 -4.06 -15.57 -15.54
N THR A 467 -3.53 -16.72 -15.95
CA THR A 467 -4.28 -17.84 -16.56
C THR A 467 -4.34 -19.08 -15.66
N LYS A 468 -3.62 -19.05 -14.52
CA LYS A 468 -3.63 -20.10 -13.49
C LYS A 468 -4.34 -19.60 -12.25
N PRO A 469 -4.84 -20.51 -11.38
CA PRO A 469 -5.43 -20.13 -10.10
C PRO A 469 -4.43 -19.40 -9.21
N ILE A 470 -4.91 -18.40 -8.48
CA ILE A 470 -4.17 -17.67 -7.45
C ILE A 470 -4.77 -17.96 -6.09
N PHE A 471 -3.90 -18.12 -5.10
CA PHE A 471 -4.26 -18.44 -3.74
C PHE A 471 -3.76 -17.34 -2.80
N ILE A 472 -4.63 -16.89 -1.89
CA ILE A 472 -4.25 -16.00 -0.79
C ILE A 472 -4.81 -16.61 0.49
N GLU A 473 -3.97 -16.68 1.50
CA GLU A 473 -4.32 -17.16 2.83
C GLU A 473 -3.79 -16.18 3.89
N HIS A 474 -4.59 -15.93 4.91
CA HIS A 474 -4.19 -15.20 6.08
C HIS A 474 -4.94 -15.71 7.32
N GLU A 475 -4.21 -16.28 8.27
CA GLU A 475 -4.72 -16.81 9.54
C GLU A 475 -5.99 -17.66 9.34
N GLY A 476 -5.95 -18.60 8.36
CA GLY A 476 -7.02 -19.52 8.01
C GLY A 476 -8.09 -18.97 7.06
N ASN A 477 -8.17 -17.67 6.85
CA ASN A 477 -9.04 -17.07 5.83
C ASN A 477 -8.42 -17.28 4.45
N ARG A 478 -9.15 -17.86 3.50
CA ARG A 478 -8.58 -18.33 2.24
C ARG A 478 -9.37 -17.89 1.03
N ILE A 479 -8.68 -17.72 -0.08
CA ILE A 479 -9.27 -17.66 -1.40
C ILE A 479 -8.52 -18.56 -2.38
N ALA A 480 -9.28 -19.03 -3.36
CA ALA A 480 -8.78 -19.46 -4.66
C ALA A 480 -9.50 -18.63 -5.72
N ARG A 481 -8.75 -18.07 -6.68
CA ARG A 481 -9.32 -17.30 -7.79
C ARG A 481 -8.79 -17.80 -9.12
N GLU A 482 -9.68 -18.08 -10.05
CA GLU A 482 -9.36 -18.43 -11.42
C GLU A 482 -10.30 -17.66 -12.38
N GLY A 483 -9.73 -16.82 -13.22
CA GLY A 483 -10.48 -15.95 -14.11
C GLY A 483 -11.52 -15.11 -13.36
N LYS A 484 -12.80 -15.29 -13.69
CA LYS A 484 -13.92 -14.60 -13.05
C LYS A 484 -14.43 -15.26 -11.75
N TRP A 485 -13.99 -16.48 -11.45
CA TRP A 485 -14.44 -17.24 -10.30
C TRP A 485 -13.56 -17.00 -9.08
N LYS A 486 -14.16 -16.88 -7.92
CA LYS A 486 -13.48 -16.74 -6.64
C LYS A 486 -14.21 -17.56 -5.58
N LEU A 487 -13.50 -18.53 -5.03
CA LEU A 487 -13.90 -19.26 -3.84
C LEU A 487 -13.33 -18.54 -2.61
N VAL A 488 -14.13 -18.35 -1.56
CA VAL A 488 -13.71 -17.67 -0.33
C VAL A 488 -14.18 -18.48 0.87
N SER A 489 -13.31 -18.67 1.84
CA SER A 489 -13.61 -19.37 3.08
C SER A 489 -13.12 -18.56 4.30
N TYR A 490 -13.88 -18.64 5.40
CA TYR A 490 -13.43 -18.17 6.72
C TYR A 490 -12.52 -19.21 7.38
N ALA A 491 -11.70 -18.78 8.34
CA ALA A 491 -10.74 -19.63 9.06
C ALA A 491 -11.34 -20.92 9.62
N ASN A 492 -12.55 -20.86 10.14
CA ASN A 492 -13.22 -21.95 10.86
C ASN A 492 -14.39 -22.57 10.06
N LYS A 493 -14.43 -22.33 8.77
CA LYS A 493 -15.48 -22.89 7.87
C LYS A 493 -14.82 -23.48 6.64
N PRO A 494 -15.28 -24.65 6.18
CA PRO A 494 -14.79 -25.26 4.96
C PRO A 494 -15.04 -24.37 3.73
#